data_2f3ed89a2ca00010abeb26135d2f47b0
#
_entry.id   2f3ed89a2ca00010abeb26135d2f47b0
#
_cell.length_a   1.000
_cell.length_b   1.000
_cell.length_c   1.000
_cell.angle_alpha   90.00
_cell.angle_beta   90.00
_cell.angle_gamma   90.00
#
_symmetry.space_group_name_H-M   'P 1'
#
loop_
_entity.id
_entity.type
_entity.pdbx_description
1 polymer ?
#
loop_
_entity_poly.entity_id
_entity_poly.type
_entity_poly.pdbx_seq_one_letter_code
_entity_poly.pdbx_strand_id
1 'polypeptide(L)'
;GLDFNNIDVYVGVNSGSFVAANLANQMTTAQLCRIFVRNEAEVHPFHPEVFYRPAFRELGGRLLAVPGLLTTALRRFVSNPYDQSFLEAMTILADAAPAGLFDNEGLHDYLQSAFNMLGRTNDFRQLRRSLYIVAADVESTEAVCFGAPGFDHVPISKAIQASMSSPGLYVPVTVDGRYYVDGTLRKGLHASVAFEDGADLVFAVNPQVPIDASSAVRAGSMAPGDLTRSGMPNLLSQMFRTMVYSRMQSGIAQYARDYPDKDILLFEPTRDDAKLFFSNVFSFQSRRMVCEHAYQMTRRDLLNRADELEPKLAKYGIRLRRDRLEDEQRTISTSLYGEMLPLYVAKGRKKRAQKGRIASGLGNVSELFSKAL
;
A
#
# COMPACT_ATOMS: atom_id res chain seq x y z
N GLY A 1 -20.96 5.11 -17.72
CA GLY A 1 -19.83 5.45 -16.86
C GLY A 1 -18.74 4.41 -16.97
N LEU A 2 -17.54 4.69 -16.51
CA LEU A 2 -16.44 3.74 -16.48
C LEU A 2 -16.73 2.64 -15.46
N ASP A 3 -16.58 1.38 -15.88
CA ASP A 3 -16.68 0.22 -15.02
C ASP A 3 -15.27 -0.33 -14.75
N PHE A 4 -14.81 -0.21 -13.51
CA PHE A 4 -13.48 -0.67 -13.12
C PHE A 4 -13.30 -2.19 -13.12
N ASN A 5 -14.36 -2.96 -13.30
CA ASN A 5 -14.27 -4.41 -13.52
C ASN A 5 -14.18 -4.79 -14.99
N ASN A 6 -14.32 -3.83 -15.90
CA ASN A 6 -14.26 -4.02 -17.34
C ASN A 6 -13.12 -3.24 -17.99
N ILE A 7 -12.02 -3.10 -17.29
CA ILE A 7 -10.74 -2.56 -17.78
C ILE A 7 -9.94 -3.71 -18.39
N ASP A 8 -9.20 -3.45 -19.46
CA ASP A 8 -8.50 -4.51 -20.20
C ASP A 8 -7.27 -5.02 -19.47
N VAL A 9 -6.52 -4.11 -18.81
CA VAL A 9 -5.25 -4.43 -18.13
C VAL A 9 -5.20 -3.80 -16.75
N TYR A 10 -4.86 -4.61 -15.76
CA TYR A 10 -4.59 -4.15 -14.39
C TYR A 10 -3.11 -4.30 -14.07
N VAL A 11 -2.49 -3.26 -13.56
CA VAL A 11 -1.11 -3.29 -13.08
C VAL A 11 -1.08 -2.85 -11.62
N GLY A 12 -0.57 -3.69 -10.74
CA GLY A 12 -0.51 -3.43 -9.32
C GLY A 12 0.89 -3.52 -8.74
N VAL A 13 1.22 -2.60 -7.83
CA VAL A 13 2.49 -2.58 -7.08
C VAL A 13 2.16 -2.30 -5.63
N ASN A 14 2.78 -3.01 -4.69
CA ASN A 14 2.53 -2.89 -3.26
C ASN A 14 1.03 -3.02 -2.94
N SER A 15 0.44 -2.12 -2.17
CA SER A 15 -1.01 -2.10 -1.91
C SER A 15 -1.87 -2.00 -3.17
N GLY A 16 -1.35 -1.42 -4.25
CA GLY A 16 -1.99 -1.41 -5.56
C GLY A 16 -2.16 -2.81 -6.16
N SER A 17 -1.25 -3.75 -5.86
CA SER A 17 -1.38 -5.15 -6.31
C SER A 17 -2.61 -5.83 -5.70
N PHE A 18 -2.89 -5.54 -4.43
CA PHE A 18 -4.08 -6.01 -3.74
C PHE A 18 -5.37 -5.48 -4.37
N VAL A 19 -5.43 -4.18 -4.67
CA VAL A 19 -6.61 -3.55 -5.30
C VAL A 19 -6.80 -4.08 -6.73
N ALA A 20 -5.74 -4.09 -7.54
CA ALA A 20 -5.75 -4.55 -8.93
C ALA A 20 -6.23 -6.01 -9.05
N ALA A 21 -5.70 -6.91 -8.21
CA ALA A 21 -6.07 -8.32 -8.21
C ALA A 21 -7.53 -8.56 -7.83
N ASN A 22 -8.05 -7.80 -6.85
CA ASN A 22 -9.47 -7.91 -6.48
C ASN A 22 -10.39 -7.39 -7.60
N LEU A 23 -10.04 -6.29 -8.27
CA LEU A 23 -10.79 -5.77 -9.42
C LEU A 23 -10.76 -6.76 -10.59
N ALA A 24 -9.58 -7.32 -10.92
CA ALA A 24 -9.43 -8.35 -11.95
C ALA A 24 -10.24 -9.62 -11.64
N ASN A 25 -10.37 -9.97 -10.35
CA ASN A 25 -11.25 -11.02 -9.83
C ASN A 25 -12.74 -10.60 -9.73
N GLN A 26 -13.15 -9.55 -10.45
CA GLN A 26 -14.52 -9.08 -10.54
C GLN A 26 -15.13 -8.57 -9.21
N MET A 27 -14.30 -8.25 -8.23
CA MET A 27 -14.78 -7.56 -7.03
C MET A 27 -15.01 -6.09 -7.34
N THR A 28 -16.24 -5.61 -7.20
CA THR A 28 -16.56 -4.21 -7.47
C THR A 28 -15.93 -3.26 -6.45
N THR A 29 -15.73 -1.99 -6.82
CA THR A 29 -15.23 -0.96 -5.90
C THR A 29 -16.12 -0.82 -4.67
N ALA A 30 -17.44 -0.99 -4.82
CA ALA A 30 -18.39 -1.00 -3.73
C ALA A 30 -18.16 -2.17 -2.76
N GLN A 31 -17.94 -3.39 -3.28
CA GLN A 31 -17.61 -4.55 -2.47
C GLN A 31 -16.27 -4.39 -1.73
N LEU A 32 -15.25 -3.87 -2.43
CA LEU A 32 -13.95 -3.54 -1.80
C LEU A 32 -14.14 -2.59 -0.61
N CYS A 33 -14.90 -1.52 -0.80
CA CYS A 33 -15.16 -0.57 0.27
C CYS A 33 -15.93 -1.21 1.44
N ARG A 34 -16.96 -2.01 1.17
CA ARG A 34 -17.74 -2.70 2.22
C ARG A 34 -16.87 -3.65 3.03
N ILE A 35 -16.05 -4.46 2.37
CA ILE A 35 -15.23 -5.48 3.02
C ILE A 35 -14.06 -4.82 3.77
N PHE A 36 -13.23 -4.04 3.09
CA PHE A 36 -11.94 -3.60 3.64
C PHE A 36 -12.00 -2.28 4.41
N VAL A 37 -12.93 -1.39 4.06
CA VAL A 37 -13.08 -0.11 4.76
C VAL A 37 -14.15 -0.17 5.85
N ARG A 38 -15.28 -0.82 5.58
CA ARG A 38 -16.44 -0.85 6.48
C ARG A 38 -16.54 -2.10 7.34
N ASN A 39 -15.83 -3.16 6.97
CA ASN A 39 -15.84 -4.47 7.63
C ASN A 39 -17.25 -5.10 7.66
N GLU A 40 -17.94 -5.08 6.53
CA GLU A 40 -19.32 -5.56 6.36
C GLU A 40 -19.37 -6.95 5.70
N ALA A 41 -18.25 -7.70 5.64
CA ALA A 41 -18.24 -9.04 5.07
C ALA A 41 -18.74 -10.06 6.10
N GLU A 42 -19.75 -10.85 5.71
CA GLU A 42 -20.27 -11.95 6.56
C GLU A 42 -19.52 -13.26 6.30
N VAL A 43 -19.19 -13.55 5.06
CA VAL A 43 -18.62 -14.84 4.65
C VAL A 43 -17.09 -14.91 4.79
N HIS A 44 -16.39 -13.80 4.54
CA HIS A 44 -14.94 -13.75 4.58
C HIS A 44 -14.48 -12.41 5.15
N PRO A 45 -14.62 -12.19 6.46
CA PRO A 45 -14.28 -10.92 7.09
C PRO A 45 -12.78 -10.66 6.99
N PHE A 46 -12.43 -9.40 6.77
CA PHE A 46 -11.05 -8.99 6.75
C PHE A 46 -10.57 -8.65 8.15
N HIS A 47 -9.55 -9.32 8.60
CA HIS A 47 -8.89 -9.11 9.89
C HIS A 47 -7.54 -8.44 9.66
N PRO A 48 -7.33 -7.19 10.15
CA PRO A 48 -6.08 -6.47 9.91
C PRO A 48 -4.85 -7.15 10.53
N GLU A 49 -5.05 -8.04 11.48
CA GLU A 49 -3.98 -8.82 12.11
C GLU A 49 -3.19 -9.68 11.12
N VAL A 50 -3.76 -9.95 9.93
CA VAL A 50 -3.04 -10.67 8.86
C VAL A 50 -1.80 -9.91 8.35
N PHE A 51 -1.74 -8.59 8.56
CA PHE A 51 -0.61 -7.76 8.18
C PHE A 51 0.48 -7.66 9.26
N TYR A 52 0.18 -8.07 10.51
CA TYR A 52 1.06 -7.75 11.65
C TYR A 52 1.49 -9.01 12.41
N ARG A 53 1.64 -10.13 11.71
CA ARG A 53 2.23 -11.31 12.34
C ARG A 53 3.72 -11.06 12.56
N PRO A 54 4.22 -11.08 13.81
CA PRO A 54 5.65 -10.92 14.04
C PRO A 54 6.45 -12.01 13.35
N ALA A 55 7.56 -11.66 12.74
CA ALA A 55 8.45 -12.58 12.05
C ALA A 55 9.26 -13.42 13.07
N PHE A 56 8.58 -14.23 13.89
CA PHE A 56 9.20 -14.99 15.00
C PHE A 56 10.34 -15.89 14.55
N ARG A 57 10.27 -16.49 13.35
CA ARG A 57 11.35 -17.33 12.82
C ARG A 57 12.61 -16.54 12.55
N GLU A 58 12.47 -15.36 11.94
CA GLU A 58 13.57 -14.44 11.65
C GLU A 58 14.12 -13.85 12.96
N LEU A 59 13.24 -13.34 13.83
CA LEU A 59 13.60 -12.78 15.14
C LEU A 59 14.28 -13.82 16.03
N GLY A 60 13.75 -15.05 16.10
CA GLY A 60 14.31 -16.12 16.93
C GLY A 60 15.70 -16.54 16.47
N GLY A 61 15.91 -16.70 15.15
CA GLY A 61 17.21 -17.02 14.58
C GLY A 61 18.27 -15.93 14.87
N ARG A 62 17.87 -14.67 14.73
CA ARG A 62 18.77 -13.52 14.98
C ARG A 62 19.06 -13.29 16.46
N LEU A 63 18.06 -13.42 17.34
CA LEU A 63 18.24 -13.33 18.80
C LEU A 63 19.20 -14.40 19.34
N LEU A 64 19.17 -15.61 18.81
CA LEU A 64 20.13 -16.67 19.17
C LEU A 64 21.56 -16.34 18.72
N ALA A 65 21.74 -15.55 17.69
CA ALA A 65 23.06 -15.12 17.22
C ALA A 65 23.64 -13.92 18.03
N VAL A 66 22.80 -13.14 18.71
CA VAL A 66 23.22 -11.93 19.46
C VAL A 66 24.37 -12.20 20.45
N PRO A 67 24.37 -13.25 21.30
CA PRO A 67 25.49 -13.50 22.22
C PRO A 67 26.81 -13.72 21.48
N GLY A 68 26.80 -14.43 20.35
CA GLY A 68 27.98 -14.64 19.51
C GLY A 68 28.48 -13.35 18.84
N LEU A 69 27.56 -12.50 18.37
CA LEU A 69 27.89 -11.21 17.79
C LEU A 69 28.47 -10.24 18.85
N LEU A 70 27.86 -10.18 20.02
CA LEU A 70 28.36 -9.39 21.14
C LEU A 70 29.78 -9.81 21.59
N THR A 71 30.03 -11.12 21.72
CA THR A 71 31.34 -11.63 22.05
C THR A 71 32.38 -11.32 20.98
N THR A 72 31.97 -11.41 19.70
CA THR A 72 32.84 -11.06 18.56
C THR A 72 33.15 -9.56 18.54
N ALA A 73 32.12 -8.70 18.72
CA ALA A 73 32.27 -7.25 18.78
C ALA A 73 33.20 -6.84 19.96
N LEU A 74 32.95 -7.41 21.14
CA LEU A 74 33.75 -7.14 22.34
C LEU A 74 35.20 -7.61 22.16
N ARG A 75 35.41 -8.82 21.64
CA ARG A 75 36.74 -9.37 21.36
C ARG A 75 37.53 -8.51 20.38
N ARG A 76 36.92 -8.04 19.31
CA ARG A 76 37.55 -7.14 18.34
C ARG A 76 37.85 -5.78 18.94
N PHE A 77 36.93 -5.20 19.70
CA PHE A 77 37.15 -3.92 20.40
C PHE A 77 38.30 -4.00 21.40
N VAL A 78 38.41 -5.09 22.18
CA VAL A 78 39.51 -5.28 23.15
C VAL A 78 40.84 -5.56 22.47
N SER A 79 40.84 -6.23 21.30
CA SER A 79 42.06 -6.57 20.57
C SER A 79 42.70 -5.37 19.86
N ASN A 80 41.89 -4.40 19.39
CA ASN A 80 42.39 -3.21 18.67
C ASN A 80 41.57 -1.96 19.03
N PRO A 81 41.76 -1.39 20.23
CA PRO A 81 40.94 -0.27 20.71
C PRO A 81 41.19 1.05 19.94
N TYR A 82 42.32 1.15 19.19
CA TYR A 82 42.67 2.35 18.43
C TYR A 82 42.29 2.32 16.95
N ASP A 83 42.03 1.13 16.38
CA ASP A 83 41.75 0.98 14.96
C ASP A 83 40.24 0.79 14.62
N GLN A 84 39.41 0.52 15.63
CA GLN A 84 38.00 0.32 15.43
C GLN A 84 37.17 1.40 16.09
N SER A 85 36.45 2.18 15.28
CA SER A 85 35.49 3.14 15.78
C SER A 85 34.31 2.44 16.44
N PHE A 86 33.66 3.09 17.41
CA PHE A 86 32.37 2.65 17.97
C PHE A 86 31.34 2.30 16.88
N LEU A 87 31.38 3.00 15.74
CA LEU A 87 30.55 2.74 14.57
C LEU A 87 30.77 1.33 13.97
N GLU A 88 32.00 0.86 13.94
CA GLU A 88 32.31 -0.48 13.40
C GLU A 88 31.83 -1.60 14.34
N ALA A 89 31.92 -1.39 15.66
CA ALA A 89 31.30 -2.29 16.62
C ALA A 89 29.74 -2.31 16.47
N MET A 90 29.14 -1.16 16.18
CA MET A 90 27.70 -1.04 15.92
C MET A 90 27.27 -1.75 14.62
N THR A 91 28.14 -1.81 13.59
CA THR A 91 27.80 -2.56 12.34
C THR A 91 27.70 -4.05 12.60
N ILE A 92 28.53 -4.62 13.50
CA ILE A 92 28.43 -6.02 13.89
C ILE A 92 27.09 -6.33 14.58
N LEU A 93 26.59 -5.37 15.37
CA LEU A 93 25.27 -5.48 15.99
C LEU A 93 24.12 -5.29 14.97
N ALA A 94 24.37 -4.55 13.89
CA ALA A 94 23.40 -4.40 12.81
C ALA A 94 23.13 -5.75 12.08
N ASP A 95 24.08 -6.68 12.08
CA ASP A 95 23.90 -8.03 11.56
C ASP A 95 22.85 -8.84 12.36
N ALA A 96 22.57 -8.43 13.60
CA ALA A 96 21.50 -8.98 14.43
C ALA A 96 20.12 -8.43 14.07
N ALA A 97 20.04 -7.34 13.28
CA ALA A 97 18.77 -6.77 12.88
C ALA A 97 18.04 -7.73 11.93
N PRO A 98 16.73 -7.98 12.14
CA PRO A 98 15.96 -8.82 11.23
C PRO A 98 15.78 -8.14 9.87
N ALA A 99 15.67 -8.93 8.79
CA ALA A 99 15.38 -8.42 7.45
C ALA A 99 14.01 -7.76 7.36
N GLY A 100 13.08 -8.10 8.27
CA GLY A 100 11.76 -7.50 8.43
C GLY A 100 11.19 -7.78 9.82
N LEU A 101 10.34 -6.88 10.30
CA LEU A 101 9.70 -6.98 11.62
C LEU A 101 8.52 -7.95 11.61
N PHE A 102 7.82 -8.02 10.47
CA PHE A 102 6.62 -8.84 10.30
C PHE A 102 6.81 -9.86 9.17
N ASP A 103 6.07 -10.95 9.25
CA ASP A 103 5.81 -11.80 8.11
C ASP A 103 4.40 -11.52 7.57
N ASN A 104 4.22 -11.57 6.26
CA ASN A 104 2.96 -11.35 5.60
C ASN A 104 2.35 -12.65 5.04
N GLU A 105 2.70 -13.81 5.60
CA GLU A 105 2.10 -15.10 5.24
C GLU A 105 0.59 -15.10 5.53
N GLY A 106 0.15 -14.42 6.60
CA GLY A 106 -1.28 -14.27 6.89
C GLY A 106 -2.06 -13.56 5.79
N LEU A 107 -1.43 -12.62 5.07
CA LEU A 107 -2.04 -11.99 3.90
C LEU A 107 -2.17 -12.98 2.75
N HIS A 108 -1.13 -13.79 2.49
CA HIS A 108 -1.17 -14.83 1.48
C HIS A 108 -2.30 -15.82 1.75
N ASP A 109 -2.39 -16.36 2.98
CA ASP A 109 -3.42 -17.31 3.41
C ASP A 109 -4.84 -16.73 3.23
N TYR A 110 -5.04 -15.48 3.65
CA TYR A 110 -6.31 -14.77 3.50
C TYR A 110 -6.71 -14.65 2.03
N LEU A 111 -5.78 -14.18 1.18
CA LEU A 111 -6.03 -13.99 -0.25
C LEU A 111 -6.22 -15.31 -1.00
N GLN A 112 -5.44 -16.33 -0.66
CA GLN A 112 -5.60 -17.67 -1.22
C GLN A 112 -7.01 -18.20 -0.94
N SER A 113 -7.49 -18.04 0.29
CA SER A 113 -8.85 -18.43 0.66
C SER A 113 -9.90 -17.60 -0.10
N ALA A 114 -9.70 -16.28 -0.19
CA ALA A 114 -10.63 -15.38 -0.86
C ALA A 114 -10.70 -15.61 -2.39
N PHE A 115 -9.58 -15.91 -3.03
CA PHE A 115 -9.51 -16.15 -4.48
C PHE A 115 -9.92 -17.58 -4.88
N ASN A 116 -9.95 -18.52 -3.95
CA ASN A 116 -10.50 -19.85 -4.17
C ASN A 116 -12.04 -19.93 -4.01
N MET A 117 -12.70 -18.81 -3.70
CA MET A 117 -14.16 -18.76 -3.64
C MET A 117 -14.78 -18.86 -5.05
N LEU A 118 -16.03 -19.33 -5.11
CA LEU A 118 -16.76 -19.48 -6.36
C LEU A 118 -16.79 -18.16 -7.18
N GLY A 119 -16.42 -18.26 -8.45
CA GLY A 119 -16.38 -17.13 -9.38
C GLY A 119 -15.10 -16.29 -9.31
N ARG A 120 -14.11 -16.71 -8.54
CA ARG A 120 -12.77 -16.10 -8.45
C ARG A 120 -11.68 -17.10 -8.80
N THR A 121 -10.46 -16.63 -8.99
CA THR A 121 -9.30 -17.46 -9.27
C THR A 121 -8.04 -16.91 -8.62
N ASN A 122 -7.15 -17.81 -8.19
CA ASN A 122 -5.80 -17.50 -7.73
C ASN A 122 -4.73 -17.74 -8.82
N ASP A 123 -5.16 -17.96 -10.07
CA ASP A 123 -4.31 -18.22 -11.23
C ASP A 123 -4.48 -17.10 -12.26
N PHE A 124 -3.39 -16.41 -12.64
CA PHE A 124 -3.38 -15.32 -13.62
C PHE A 124 -3.98 -15.73 -14.96
N ARG A 125 -3.72 -16.96 -15.41
CA ARG A 125 -4.16 -17.53 -16.71
C ARG A 125 -5.66 -17.76 -16.80
N GLN A 126 -6.37 -17.79 -15.65
CA GLN A 126 -7.80 -17.99 -15.57
C GLN A 126 -8.58 -16.67 -15.43
N LEU A 127 -7.90 -15.54 -15.31
CA LEU A 127 -8.53 -14.23 -15.24
C LEU A 127 -9.14 -13.86 -16.61
N ARG A 128 -10.22 -13.10 -16.58
CA ARG A 128 -10.87 -12.59 -17.79
C ARG A 128 -10.10 -11.46 -18.46
N ARG A 129 -9.28 -10.75 -17.71
CA ARG A 129 -8.50 -9.58 -18.13
C ARG A 129 -7.08 -9.72 -17.62
N SER A 130 -6.16 -9.11 -18.30
CA SER A 130 -4.74 -9.13 -17.92
C SER A 130 -4.52 -8.50 -16.54
N LEU A 131 -3.76 -9.20 -15.71
CA LEU A 131 -3.31 -8.69 -14.41
C LEU A 131 -1.79 -8.87 -14.31
N TYR A 132 -1.11 -7.78 -13.98
CA TYR A 132 0.31 -7.78 -13.71
C TYR A 132 0.57 -7.28 -12.30
N ILE A 133 1.35 -8.03 -11.55
CA ILE A 133 1.79 -7.65 -10.20
C ILE A 133 3.30 -7.52 -10.22
N VAL A 134 3.78 -6.31 -9.88
CA VAL A 134 5.22 -6.02 -9.96
C VAL A 134 5.86 -6.12 -8.59
N ALA A 135 6.95 -6.86 -8.53
CA ALA A 135 7.87 -6.93 -7.39
C ALA A 135 9.30 -6.67 -7.85
N ALA A 136 10.21 -6.44 -6.92
CA ALA A 136 11.64 -6.33 -7.20
C ALA A 136 12.37 -7.57 -6.70
N ASP A 137 13.16 -8.17 -7.55
CA ASP A 137 14.06 -9.26 -7.19
C ASP A 137 15.26 -8.68 -6.43
N VAL A 138 15.54 -9.22 -5.25
CA VAL A 138 16.58 -8.69 -4.35
C VAL A 138 17.98 -8.91 -4.90
N GLU A 139 18.19 -10.02 -5.60
CA GLU A 139 19.52 -10.43 -6.06
C GLU A 139 19.90 -9.75 -7.38
N SER A 140 18.97 -9.73 -8.35
CA SER A 140 19.20 -9.07 -9.65
C SER A 140 18.91 -7.58 -9.64
N THR A 141 18.18 -7.08 -8.62
CA THR A 141 17.65 -5.71 -8.53
C THR A 141 16.68 -5.33 -9.65
N GLU A 142 16.22 -6.30 -10.44
CA GLU A 142 15.30 -6.05 -11.55
C GLU A 142 13.83 -6.13 -11.11
N ALA A 143 12.97 -5.41 -11.85
CA ALA A 143 11.53 -5.54 -11.68
C ALA A 143 11.05 -6.83 -12.34
N VAL A 144 10.26 -7.61 -11.64
CA VAL A 144 9.60 -8.82 -12.13
C VAL A 144 8.10 -8.59 -12.19
N CYS A 145 7.49 -8.91 -13.33
CA CYS A 145 6.05 -8.84 -13.55
C CYS A 145 5.44 -10.23 -13.42
N PHE A 146 4.87 -10.55 -12.26
CA PHE A 146 4.03 -11.73 -12.11
C PHE A 146 2.76 -11.56 -12.95
N GLY A 147 2.38 -12.63 -13.66
CA GLY A 147 1.31 -12.60 -14.65
C GLY A 147 1.82 -12.50 -16.10
N ALA A 148 3.09 -12.08 -16.30
CA ALA A 148 3.75 -12.16 -17.61
C ALA A 148 4.20 -13.60 -17.92
N PRO A 149 4.43 -13.94 -19.20
CA PRO A 149 4.95 -15.25 -19.59
C PRO A 149 6.19 -15.65 -18.79
N GLY A 150 6.19 -16.85 -18.23
CA GLY A 150 7.26 -17.36 -17.36
C GLY A 150 7.07 -17.04 -15.87
N PHE A 151 6.16 -16.13 -15.51
CA PHE A 151 5.81 -15.79 -14.13
C PHE A 151 4.29 -15.91 -13.85
N ASP A 152 3.51 -16.35 -14.82
CA ASP A 152 2.06 -16.51 -14.75
C ASP A 152 1.60 -17.76 -13.98
N HIS A 153 2.52 -18.68 -13.69
CA HIS A 153 2.30 -19.89 -12.90
C HIS A 153 2.28 -19.63 -11.39
N VAL A 154 2.82 -18.49 -10.95
CA VAL A 154 2.86 -18.10 -9.54
C VAL A 154 1.44 -17.74 -9.08
N PRO A 155 0.96 -18.23 -7.92
CA PRO A 155 -0.36 -17.86 -7.42
C PRO A 155 -0.48 -16.34 -7.21
N ILE A 156 -1.62 -15.75 -7.61
CA ILE A 156 -1.88 -14.30 -7.47
C ILE A 156 -1.66 -13.85 -6.02
N SER A 157 -2.13 -14.62 -5.04
CA SER A 157 -1.94 -14.32 -3.61
C SER A 157 -0.46 -14.26 -3.21
N LYS A 158 0.39 -15.12 -3.81
CA LYS A 158 1.85 -15.13 -3.54
C LYS A 158 2.54 -13.95 -4.21
N ALA A 159 2.13 -13.60 -5.43
CA ALA A 159 2.62 -12.41 -6.13
C ALA A 159 2.30 -11.12 -5.37
N ILE A 160 1.07 -11.00 -4.81
CA ILE A 160 0.68 -9.87 -3.96
C ILE A 160 1.55 -9.83 -2.70
N GLN A 161 1.75 -10.98 -2.04
CA GLN A 161 2.61 -11.09 -0.87
C GLN A 161 4.02 -10.56 -1.16
N ALA A 162 4.62 -10.98 -2.28
CA ALA A 162 5.93 -10.53 -2.73
C ALA A 162 5.97 -9.02 -3.00
N SER A 163 4.99 -8.51 -3.76
CA SER A 163 4.88 -7.09 -4.10
C SER A 163 4.64 -6.18 -2.89
N MET A 164 4.00 -6.68 -1.83
CA MET A 164 3.73 -5.93 -0.59
C MET A 164 4.84 -6.03 0.45
N SER A 165 5.91 -6.78 0.19
CA SER A 165 7.01 -6.95 1.13
C SER A 165 7.96 -5.75 1.14
N SER A 166 7.51 -4.66 1.77
CA SER A 166 8.32 -3.44 1.92
C SER A 166 9.51 -3.70 2.84
N PRO A 167 10.75 -3.42 2.38
CA PRO A 167 11.96 -3.68 3.15
C PRO A 167 11.96 -3.02 4.54
N GLY A 168 12.46 -3.75 5.52
CA GLY A 168 12.49 -3.33 6.92
C GLY A 168 11.14 -3.55 7.65
N LEU A 169 10.02 -3.54 6.95
CA LEU A 169 8.71 -3.85 7.52
C LEU A 169 8.40 -5.35 7.43
N TYR A 170 8.56 -5.93 6.25
CA TYR A 170 8.33 -7.35 6.00
C TYR A 170 9.61 -8.06 5.55
N VAL A 171 9.69 -9.35 5.87
CA VAL A 171 10.74 -10.21 5.34
C VAL A 171 10.55 -10.40 3.82
N PRO A 172 11.66 -10.49 3.04
CA PRO A 172 11.56 -10.82 1.63
C PRO A 172 10.83 -12.14 1.39
N VAL A 173 10.00 -12.20 0.35
CA VAL A 173 9.20 -13.39 0.01
C VAL A 173 9.95 -14.26 -0.99
N THR A 174 10.03 -15.55 -0.69
CA THR A 174 10.64 -16.52 -1.61
C THR A 174 9.60 -17.05 -2.60
N VAL A 175 9.93 -16.93 -3.89
CA VAL A 175 9.20 -17.55 -5.01
C VAL A 175 10.23 -18.22 -5.92
N ASP A 176 10.05 -19.50 -6.20
CA ASP A 176 10.93 -20.30 -7.07
C ASP A 176 12.42 -20.18 -6.73
N GLY A 177 12.74 -20.14 -5.43
CA GLY A 177 14.10 -20.04 -4.90
C GLY A 177 14.74 -18.66 -4.97
N ARG A 178 14.03 -17.63 -5.44
CA ARG A 178 14.49 -16.24 -5.48
C ARG A 178 13.73 -15.38 -4.45
N TYR A 179 14.32 -14.26 -4.03
CA TYR A 179 13.79 -13.38 -3.01
C TYR A 179 13.22 -12.10 -3.62
N TYR A 180 12.00 -11.76 -3.24
CA TYR A 180 11.28 -10.61 -3.78
C TYR A 180 10.86 -9.64 -2.68
N VAL A 181 10.89 -8.36 -3.02
CA VAL A 181 10.44 -7.24 -2.20
C VAL A 181 9.56 -6.29 -3.02
N ASP A 182 9.08 -5.24 -2.38
CA ASP A 182 8.22 -4.21 -2.95
C ASP A 182 8.74 -3.64 -4.29
N GLY A 183 7.92 -3.72 -5.32
CA GLY A 183 8.24 -3.27 -6.67
C GLY A 183 8.37 -1.75 -6.82
N THR A 184 7.87 -0.94 -5.87
CA THR A 184 8.01 0.52 -5.90
C THR A 184 9.46 0.98 -5.83
N LEU A 185 10.35 0.13 -5.30
CA LEU A 185 11.78 0.41 -5.23
C LEU A 185 12.42 0.59 -6.62
N ARG A 186 11.91 -0.07 -7.64
CA ARG A 186 12.48 -0.02 -9.00
C ARG A 186 11.90 1.14 -9.83
N LYS A 187 10.58 1.28 -9.83
CA LYS A 187 9.84 2.39 -10.49
C LYS A 187 8.62 2.75 -9.62
N GLY A 188 8.34 4.04 -9.49
CA GLY A 188 7.14 4.51 -8.77
C GLY A 188 5.84 4.26 -9.54
N LEU A 189 5.92 4.04 -10.87
CA LEU A 189 4.78 3.75 -11.74
C LEU A 189 5.22 2.83 -12.89
N HIS A 190 4.48 1.74 -13.11
CA HIS A 190 4.77 0.74 -14.14
C HIS A 190 3.77 0.81 -15.31
N ALA A 191 3.47 2.02 -15.82
CA ALA A 191 2.53 2.22 -16.92
C ALA A 191 2.99 1.56 -18.24
N SER A 192 4.30 1.41 -18.46
CA SER A 192 4.83 0.69 -19.62
C SER A 192 4.27 -0.72 -19.75
N VAL A 193 4.06 -1.43 -18.65
CA VAL A 193 3.48 -2.78 -18.66
C VAL A 193 2.08 -2.80 -19.29
N ALA A 194 1.25 -1.80 -18.96
CA ALA A 194 -0.07 -1.68 -19.57
C ALA A 194 0.00 -1.27 -21.05
N PHE A 195 0.93 -0.38 -21.41
CA PHE A 195 1.10 0.06 -22.79
C PHE A 195 1.63 -1.06 -23.70
N GLU A 196 2.54 -1.89 -23.19
CA GLU A 196 3.08 -3.08 -23.87
C GLU A 196 1.99 -4.16 -24.07
N ASP A 197 1.01 -4.23 -23.17
CA ASP A 197 -0.18 -5.09 -23.30
C ASP A 197 -1.33 -4.44 -24.09
N GLY A 198 -1.08 -3.31 -24.77
CA GLY A 198 -1.99 -2.69 -25.73
C GLY A 198 -2.92 -1.60 -25.17
N ALA A 199 -2.77 -1.17 -23.93
CA ALA A 199 -3.57 -0.08 -23.39
C ALA A 199 -3.24 1.25 -24.10
N ASP A 200 -4.25 2.06 -24.39
CA ASP A 200 -4.10 3.41 -24.94
C ASP A 200 -4.32 4.51 -23.90
N LEU A 201 -5.06 4.21 -22.85
CA LEU A 201 -5.33 5.08 -21.71
C LEU A 201 -5.02 4.37 -20.40
N VAL A 202 -4.18 4.96 -19.55
CA VAL A 202 -3.86 4.46 -18.21
C VAL A 202 -4.38 5.41 -17.14
N PHE A 203 -5.23 4.89 -16.25
CA PHE A 203 -5.57 5.54 -14.98
C PHE A 203 -4.53 5.16 -13.94
N ALA A 204 -3.64 6.06 -13.63
CA ALA A 204 -2.59 5.85 -12.65
C ALA A 204 -2.97 6.45 -11.30
N VAL A 205 -2.87 5.67 -10.22
CA VAL A 205 -3.14 6.11 -8.85
C VAL A 205 -1.87 6.00 -8.02
N ASN A 206 -1.38 7.12 -7.52
CA ASN A 206 -0.21 7.20 -6.66
C ASN A 206 -0.56 7.80 -5.30
N PRO A 207 -0.72 7.01 -4.23
CA PRO A 207 -0.96 7.55 -2.90
C PRO A 207 0.33 7.97 -2.16
N GLN A 208 1.51 7.65 -2.70
CA GLN A 208 2.81 7.84 -2.03
C GLN A 208 3.47 9.17 -2.43
N VAL A 209 2.81 10.28 -2.14
CA VAL A 209 3.35 11.62 -2.43
C VAL A 209 4.12 12.13 -1.20
N PRO A 210 5.34 12.70 -1.38
CA PRO A 210 6.04 13.38 -0.29
C PRO A 210 5.34 14.68 0.08
N ILE A 211 5.31 15.01 1.38
CA ILE A 211 4.71 16.27 1.82
C ILE A 211 5.63 17.46 1.50
N ASP A 212 5.05 18.55 0.99
CA ASP A 212 5.68 19.86 1.00
C ASP A 212 5.34 20.58 2.32
N ALA A 213 6.22 20.43 3.28
CA ALA A 213 6.02 21.01 4.61
C ALA A 213 5.83 22.53 4.58
N SER A 214 6.49 23.22 3.65
CA SER A 214 6.34 24.68 3.51
C SER A 214 4.95 25.06 3.02
N SER A 215 4.41 24.34 2.05
CA SER A 215 3.05 24.55 1.55
C SER A 215 2.00 24.16 2.60
N ALA A 216 2.20 23.05 3.31
CA ALA A 216 1.32 22.59 4.38
C ALA A 216 1.26 23.58 5.56
N VAL A 217 2.38 24.20 5.92
CA VAL A 217 2.43 25.27 6.94
C VAL A 217 1.67 26.52 6.45
N ARG A 218 1.89 26.97 5.20
CA ARG A 218 1.14 28.10 4.62
C ARG A 218 -0.36 27.85 4.56
N ALA A 219 -0.75 26.61 4.24
CA ALA A 219 -2.16 26.19 4.23
C ALA A 219 -2.77 26.00 5.64
N GLY A 220 -1.97 26.11 6.71
CA GLY A 220 -2.43 25.90 8.10
C GLY A 220 -2.73 24.44 8.46
N SER A 221 -2.34 23.50 7.62
CA SER A 221 -2.55 22.06 7.84
C SER A 221 -1.44 21.41 8.70
N MET A 222 -0.34 22.16 8.96
CA MET A 222 0.82 21.68 9.71
C MET A 222 1.52 22.86 10.42
N ALA A 223 2.12 22.60 11.59
CA ALA A 223 2.96 23.61 12.28
C ALA A 223 4.42 23.56 11.80
N PRO A 224 5.17 24.68 11.87
CA PRO A 224 6.59 24.70 11.51
C PRO A 224 7.39 23.67 12.36
N GLY A 225 8.19 22.85 11.68
CA GLY A 225 9.02 21.83 12.32
C GLY A 225 8.33 20.54 12.72
N ASP A 226 7.02 20.35 12.45
CA ASP A 226 6.29 19.11 12.79
C ASP A 226 6.92 17.88 12.13
N LEU A 227 7.34 17.98 10.87
CA LEU A 227 7.98 16.89 10.18
C LEU A 227 9.24 16.41 10.89
N THR A 228 10.09 17.33 11.36
CA THR A 228 11.32 16.99 12.09
C THR A 228 11.01 16.47 13.49
N ARG A 229 10.04 17.06 14.18
CA ARG A 229 9.59 16.62 15.52
C ARG A 229 8.87 15.27 15.51
N SER A 230 8.33 14.86 14.39
CA SER A 230 7.60 13.59 14.25
C SER A 230 8.49 12.33 14.32
N GLY A 231 9.81 12.51 14.42
CA GLY A 231 10.77 11.44 14.65
C GLY A 231 11.25 10.70 13.39
N MET A 232 12.18 9.78 13.61
CA MET A 232 12.88 9.03 12.55
C MET A 232 11.94 8.32 11.58
N PRO A 233 10.87 7.62 12.00
CA PRO A 233 10.01 6.89 11.07
C PRO A 233 9.37 7.79 10.00
N ASN A 234 8.87 8.96 10.40
CA ASN A 234 8.26 9.91 9.47
C ASN A 234 9.29 10.57 8.55
N LEU A 235 10.50 10.85 9.05
CA LEU A 235 11.61 11.34 8.20
C LEU A 235 12.02 10.30 7.17
N LEU A 236 12.18 9.03 7.56
CA LEU A 236 12.50 7.95 6.62
C LEU A 236 11.37 7.74 5.61
N SER A 237 10.11 7.80 6.05
CA SER A 237 8.95 7.76 5.15
C SER A 237 8.97 8.91 4.14
N GLN A 238 9.28 10.13 4.59
CA GLN A 238 9.42 11.29 3.70
C GLN A 238 10.53 11.09 2.68
N MET A 239 11.71 10.64 3.11
CA MET A 239 12.85 10.39 2.21
C MET A 239 12.54 9.30 1.19
N PHE A 240 11.94 8.19 1.62
CA PHE A 240 11.52 7.11 0.74
C PHE A 240 10.49 7.61 -0.30
N ARG A 241 9.43 8.29 0.15
CA ARG A 241 8.44 8.89 -0.76
C ARG A 241 9.08 9.87 -1.74
N THR A 242 10.04 10.69 -1.31
CA THR A 242 10.74 11.64 -2.17
C THR A 242 11.52 10.92 -3.27
N MET A 243 12.23 9.84 -2.96
CA MET A 243 12.96 9.04 -3.95
C MET A 243 12.02 8.37 -4.96
N VAL A 244 10.96 7.72 -4.47
CA VAL A 244 9.97 7.04 -5.33
C VAL A 244 9.26 8.05 -6.23
N TYR A 245 8.85 9.18 -5.67
CA TYR A 245 8.15 10.25 -6.40
C TYR A 245 9.03 10.87 -7.49
N SER A 246 10.29 11.18 -7.19
CA SER A 246 11.24 11.71 -8.16
C SER A 246 11.44 10.76 -9.36
N ARG A 247 11.58 9.46 -9.08
CA ARG A 247 11.68 8.42 -10.13
C ARG A 247 10.40 8.30 -10.95
N MET A 248 9.24 8.40 -10.29
CA MET A 248 7.94 8.37 -10.97
C MET A 248 7.79 9.55 -11.92
N GLN A 249 8.12 10.77 -11.51
CA GLN A 249 8.06 11.96 -12.35
C GLN A 249 8.98 11.82 -13.58
N SER A 250 10.19 11.32 -13.39
CA SER A 250 11.11 11.01 -14.50
C SER A 250 10.55 9.96 -15.44
N GLY A 251 9.91 8.92 -14.87
CA GLY A 251 9.26 7.86 -15.64
C GLY A 251 8.08 8.37 -16.48
N ILE A 252 7.22 9.22 -15.92
CA ILE A 252 6.11 9.84 -16.67
C ILE A 252 6.63 10.69 -17.83
N ALA A 253 7.68 11.49 -17.60
CA ALA A 253 8.30 12.27 -18.65
C ALA A 253 8.94 11.38 -19.75
N GLN A 254 9.43 10.22 -19.40
CA GLN A 254 9.91 9.21 -20.34
C GLN A 254 8.75 8.58 -21.12
N TYR A 255 7.66 8.17 -20.46
CA TYR A 255 6.49 7.61 -21.14
C TYR A 255 5.88 8.56 -22.18
N ALA A 256 5.85 9.86 -21.90
CA ALA A 256 5.37 10.86 -22.86
C ALA A 256 6.23 10.90 -24.15
N ARG A 257 7.51 10.53 -24.09
CA ARG A 257 8.39 10.41 -25.26
C ARG A 257 8.28 9.07 -25.96
N ASP A 258 8.23 7.98 -25.17
CA ASP A 258 8.26 6.60 -25.69
C ASP A 258 6.89 6.18 -26.25
N TYR A 259 5.80 6.77 -25.72
CA TYR A 259 4.40 6.46 -26.09
C TYR A 259 3.61 7.75 -26.36
N PRO A 260 3.95 8.55 -27.42
CA PRO A 260 3.38 9.87 -27.66
C PRO A 260 1.87 9.86 -27.97
N ASP A 261 1.35 8.74 -28.49
CA ASP A 261 -0.05 8.56 -28.85
C ASP A 261 -0.91 8.00 -27.71
N LYS A 262 -0.33 7.75 -26.54
CA LYS A 262 -0.99 7.16 -25.38
C LYS A 262 -1.16 8.17 -24.26
N ASP A 263 -2.26 8.03 -23.50
CA ASP A 263 -2.60 8.97 -22.42
C ASP A 263 -2.40 8.32 -21.03
N ILE A 264 -1.80 9.07 -20.10
CA ILE A 264 -1.76 8.73 -18.66
C ILE A 264 -2.51 9.80 -17.90
N LEU A 265 -3.50 9.39 -17.12
CA LEU A 265 -4.22 10.23 -16.17
C LEU A 265 -3.77 9.88 -14.75
N LEU A 266 -2.92 10.73 -14.17
CA LEU A 266 -2.41 10.54 -12.83
C LEU A 266 -3.35 11.14 -11.79
N PHE A 267 -3.67 10.34 -10.76
CA PHE A 267 -4.44 10.72 -9.59
C PHE A 267 -3.57 10.54 -8.34
N GLU A 268 -3.34 11.62 -7.64
CA GLU A 268 -2.51 11.63 -6.44
C GLU A 268 -2.99 12.70 -5.44
N PRO A 269 -2.71 12.54 -4.13
CA PRO A 269 -2.99 13.58 -3.15
C PRO A 269 -2.15 14.82 -3.42
N THR A 270 -2.63 15.97 -2.98
CA THR A 270 -1.86 17.21 -3.02
C THR A 270 -0.68 17.13 -2.05
N ARG A 271 0.42 17.82 -2.38
CA ARG A 271 1.66 17.79 -1.58
C ARG A 271 1.56 18.49 -0.24
N ASP A 272 0.46 19.19 0.03
CA ASP A 272 0.14 19.85 1.30
C ASP A 272 -0.88 19.07 2.15
N ASP A 273 -1.27 17.86 1.72
CA ASP A 273 -2.20 17.00 2.44
C ASP A 273 -1.54 16.34 3.67
N ALA A 274 -1.33 17.15 4.72
CA ALA A 274 -0.77 16.67 5.99
C ALA A 274 -1.65 15.59 6.64
N LYS A 275 -2.98 15.66 6.45
CA LYS A 275 -3.91 14.68 7.01
C LYS A 275 -3.68 13.27 6.48
N LEU A 276 -3.46 13.15 5.18
CA LEU A 276 -3.14 11.86 4.58
C LEU A 276 -1.71 11.43 4.91
N PHE A 277 -0.74 12.36 4.87
CA PHE A 277 0.66 12.06 5.14
C PHE A 277 0.90 11.49 6.55
N PHE A 278 0.34 12.15 7.59
CA PHE A 278 0.46 11.72 8.98
C PHE A 278 -0.56 10.66 9.40
N SER A 279 -1.39 10.18 8.49
CA SER A 279 -2.31 9.08 8.79
C SER A 279 -1.52 7.85 9.23
N ASN A 280 -1.87 7.32 10.41
CA ASN A 280 -1.25 6.09 10.89
C ASN A 280 -1.73 4.92 10.02
N VAL A 281 -0.83 4.43 9.15
CA VAL A 281 -1.08 3.29 8.25
C VAL A 281 -1.40 1.99 9.00
N PHE A 282 -1.00 1.89 10.28
CA PHE A 282 -1.30 0.77 11.15
C PHE A 282 -2.65 0.90 11.87
N SER A 283 -3.31 2.06 11.78
CA SER A 283 -4.62 2.28 12.42
C SER A 283 -5.76 1.83 11.52
N PHE A 284 -6.23 0.63 11.78
CA PHE A 284 -7.42 0.12 11.09
C PHE A 284 -8.69 0.95 11.38
N GLN A 285 -8.75 1.62 12.53
CA GLN A 285 -9.90 2.44 12.92
C GLN A 285 -10.02 3.72 12.09
N SER A 286 -8.89 4.32 11.69
CA SER A 286 -8.88 5.56 10.90
C SER A 286 -9.22 5.37 9.41
N ARG A 287 -9.24 4.13 8.90
CA ARG A 287 -9.42 3.83 7.48
C ARG A 287 -10.66 4.46 6.85
N ARG A 288 -11.79 4.52 7.59
CA ARG A 288 -13.04 5.13 7.09
C ARG A 288 -12.87 6.62 6.83
N MET A 289 -12.23 7.31 7.79
CA MET A 289 -11.97 8.74 7.69
C MET A 289 -10.97 9.05 6.56
N VAL A 290 -9.92 8.25 6.44
CA VAL A 290 -8.90 8.39 5.39
C VAL A 290 -9.52 8.14 4.01
N CYS A 291 -10.33 7.10 3.87
CA CYS A 291 -11.00 6.77 2.63
C CYS A 291 -12.01 7.84 2.21
N GLU A 292 -12.82 8.36 3.13
CA GLU A 292 -13.74 9.49 2.86
C GLU A 292 -12.95 10.74 2.47
N HIS A 293 -11.87 11.06 3.18
CA HIS A 293 -11.01 12.19 2.83
C HIS A 293 -10.45 12.06 1.41
N ALA A 294 -9.86 10.91 1.07
CA ALA A 294 -9.33 10.65 -0.27
C ALA A 294 -10.44 10.73 -1.34
N TYR A 295 -11.63 10.22 -1.06
CA TYR A 295 -12.78 10.32 -1.96
C TYR A 295 -13.17 11.76 -2.25
N GLN A 296 -13.26 12.62 -1.22
CA GLN A 296 -13.60 14.02 -1.38
C GLN A 296 -12.50 14.79 -2.12
N MET A 297 -11.22 14.52 -1.82
CA MET A 297 -10.09 15.14 -2.51
C MET A 297 -10.06 14.76 -3.99
N THR A 298 -10.28 13.47 -4.31
CA THR A 298 -10.34 13.00 -5.72
C THR A 298 -11.51 13.64 -6.48
N ARG A 299 -12.67 13.81 -5.86
CA ARG A 299 -13.81 14.51 -6.48
C ARG A 299 -13.47 15.96 -6.81
N ARG A 300 -12.82 16.66 -5.88
CA ARG A 300 -12.37 18.05 -6.09
C ARG A 300 -11.32 18.15 -7.20
N ASP A 301 -10.35 17.22 -7.22
CA ASP A 301 -9.34 17.16 -8.27
C ASP A 301 -9.98 16.94 -9.64
N LEU A 302 -10.90 15.99 -9.77
CA LEU A 302 -11.64 15.74 -11.00
C LEU A 302 -12.43 16.97 -11.47
N LEU A 303 -13.06 17.70 -10.53
CA LEU A 303 -13.80 18.90 -10.86
C LEU A 303 -12.89 20.05 -11.28
N ASN A 304 -11.80 20.29 -10.54
CA ASN A 304 -10.81 21.33 -10.84
C ASN A 304 -10.11 21.11 -12.17
N ARG A 305 -9.89 19.87 -12.55
CA ARG A 305 -9.23 19.47 -13.80
C ARG A 305 -10.21 19.09 -14.89
N ALA A 306 -11.51 19.34 -14.70
CA ALA A 306 -12.54 18.87 -15.64
C ALA A 306 -12.29 19.36 -17.07
N ASP A 307 -11.92 20.63 -17.27
CA ASP A 307 -11.67 21.22 -18.59
C ASP A 307 -10.42 20.62 -19.29
N GLU A 308 -9.45 20.13 -18.52
CA GLU A 308 -8.28 19.40 -19.03
C GLU A 308 -8.63 17.95 -19.35
N LEU A 309 -9.38 17.30 -18.45
CA LEU A 309 -9.66 15.87 -18.51
C LEU A 309 -10.74 15.49 -19.53
N GLU A 310 -11.79 16.30 -19.68
CA GLU A 310 -12.91 15.99 -20.58
C GLU A 310 -12.49 15.75 -22.02
N PRO A 311 -11.64 16.59 -22.66
CA PRO A 311 -11.23 16.34 -24.04
C PRO A 311 -10.36 15.08 -24.20
N LYS A 312 -9.54 14.76 -23.19
CA LYS A 312 -8.75 13.52 -23.18
C LYS A 312 -9.63 12.30 -23.03
N LEU A 313 -10.55 12.30 -22.05
CA LEU A 313 -11.48 11.22 -21.80
C LEU A 313 -12.46 10.98 -22.95
N ALA A 314 -12.87 12.04 -23.64
CA ALA A 314 -13.79 11.97 -24.77
C ALA A 314 -13.23 11.14 -25.95
N LYS A 315 -11.89 11.13 -26.16
CA LYS A 315 -11.22 10.29 -27.15
C LYS A 315 -11.54 8.81 -26.95
N TYR A 316 -11.77 8.40 -25.69
CA TYR A 316 -12.03 7.02 -25.26
C TYR A 316 -13.50 6.78 -24.93
N GLY A 317 -14.41 7.69 -25.32
CA GLY A 317 -15.85 7.58 -25.07
C GLY A 317 -16.24 7.75 -23.59
N ILE A 318 -15.35 8.25 -22.74
CA ILE A 318 -15.58 8.43 -21.31
C ILE A 318 -16.05 9.88 -21.06
N ARG A 319 -17.11 10.03 -20.26
CA ARG A 319 -17.69 11.33 -19.90
C ARG A 319 -17.58 11.57 -18.40
N LEU A 320 -17.12 12.76 -18.00
CA LEU A 320 -17.21 13.22 -16.63
C LEU A 320 -18.65 13.60 -16.28
N ARG A 321 -19.10 13.19 -15.11
CA ARG A 321 -20.40 13.52 -14.54
C ARG A 321 -20.24 14.70 -13.59
N ARG A 322 -20.12 15.94 -14.12
CA ARG A 322 -19.97 17.17 -13.31
C ARG A 322 -21.07 17.29 -12.27
N ASP A 323 -22.32 16.95 -12.64
CA ASP A 323 -23.46 16.92 -11.71
C ASP A 323 -23.19 16.07 -10.44
N ARG A 324 -22.45 14.98 -10.59
CA ARG A 324 -22.05 14.13 -9.46
C ARG A 324 -20.84 14.64 -8.70
N LEU A 325 -19.96 15.37 -9.36
CA LEU A 325 -18.77 15.96 -8.73
C LEU A 325 -19.12 17.21 -7.92
N GLU A 326 -20.10 17.99 -8.35
CA GLU A 326 -20.60 19.21 -7.71
C GLU A 326 -21.52 18.95 -6.50
N ASP A 327 -22.08 17.74 -6.39
CA ASP A 327 -22.97 17.37 -5.29
C ASP A 327 -22.23 17.35 -3.94
N GLU A 328 -22.32 18.43 -3.16
CA GLU A 328 -21.64 18.58 -1.86
C GLU A 328 -22.10 17.57 -0.80
N GLN A 329 -23.29 17.01 -0.94
CA GLN A 329 -23.84 16.04 0.02
C GLN A 329 -23.35 14.63 -0.26
N ARG A 330 -22.64 14.43 -1.38
CA ARG A 330 -22.17 13.11 -1.80
C ARG A 330 -20.98 12.64 -0.97
N THR A 331 -21.17 11.52 -0.30
CA THR A 331 -20.16 10.82 0.49
C THR A 331 -19.93 9.42 -0.08
N ILE A 332 -18.90 8.70 0.40
CA ILE A 332 -18.76 7.27 0.10
C ILE A 332 -20.02 6.51 0.50
N SER A 333 -20.61 6.81 1.66
CA SER A 333 -21.84 6.16 2.13
C SER A 333 -23.00 6.36 1.17
N THR A 334 -23.29 7.61 0.75
CA THR A 334 -24.36 7.88 -0.21
C THR A 334 -24.09 7.25 -1.58
N SER A 335 -22.82 7.13 -1.96
CA SER A 335 -22.40 6.48 -3.22
C SER A 335 -22.56 4.97 -3.19
N LEU A 336 -22.38 4.33 -2.01
CA LEU A 336 -22.49 2.87 -1.85
C LEU A 336 -23.93 2.39 -1.74
N TYR A 337 -24.80 3.15 -1.04
CA TYR A 337 -26.13 2.70 -0.69
C TYR A 337 -27.26 3.43 -1.43
N GLY A 338 -26.91 4.43 -2.27
CA GLY A 338 -27.88 5.29 -2.94
C GLY A 338 -28.53 6.30 -1.99
N GLU A 339 -29.37 7.18 -2.53
CA GLU A 339 -30.05 8.24 -1.78
C GLU A 339 -31.15 7.71 -0.83
N MET A 340 -31.40 6.39 -0.81
CA MET A 340 -32.53 5.77 -0.11
C MET A 340 -32.20 5.13 1.24
N LEU A 341 -31.22 5.64 1.98
CA LEU A 341 -31.23 5.32 3.42
C LEU A 341 -31.49 6.62 4.18
N PRO A 342 -32.66 6.73 4.86
CA PRO A 342 -32.78 7.70 5.92
C PRO A 342 -31.59 7.44 6.87
N LEU A 343 -30.97 8.53 7.31
CA LEU A 343 -29.91 8.50 8.31
C LEU A 343 -30.31 7.53 9.44
N TYR A 344 -29.88 6.28 9.37
CA TYR A 344 -29.91 5.39 10.51
C TYR A 344 -28.83 5.90 11.44
N VAL A 345 -29.17 6.95 12.14
CA VAL A 345 -28.47 7.38 13.35
C VAL A 345 -28.39 6.13 14.20
N ALA A 346 -27.21 5.56 14.30
CA ALA A 346 -26.93 4.43 15.17
C ALA A 346 -27.31 4.87 16.59
N LYS A 347 -28.56 4.67 16.97
CA LYS A 347 -28.96 4.67 18.38
C LYS A 347 -28.13 3.60 19.04
N GLY A 348 -27.18 4.04 19.86
CA GLY A 348 -26.23 3.20 20.54
C GLY A 348 -26.93 2.00 21.15
N ARG A 349 -26.67 0.81 20.63
CA ARG A 349 -26.91 -0.43 21.35
C ARG A 349 -26.01 -0.37 22.58
N LYS A 350 -26.62 0.02 23.73
CA LYS A 350 -26.05 -0.26 25.04
C LYS A 350 -25.84 -1.77 25.11
N LYS A 351 -24.62 -2.24 24.80
CA LYS A 351 -24.23 -3.61 25.12
C LYS A 351 -24.34 -3.78 26.64
N ARG A 352 -25.30 -4.56 27.08
CA ARG A 352 -25.35 -5.11 28.42
C ARG A 352 -23.99 -5.78 28.67
N ALA A 353 -23.26 -5.25 29.63
CA ALA A 353 -22.00 -5.84 30.08
C ALA A 353 -22.29 -7.20 30.67
N GLN A 354 -21.98 -8.25 29.91
CA GLN A 354 -21.87 -9.60 30.44
C GLN A 354 -20.45 -9.74 30.99
N LYS A 355 -20.33 -9.66 32.31
CA LYS A 355 -19.11 -9.97 33.04
C LYS A 355 -18.74 -11.43 32.76
N GLY A 356 -17.72 -11.63 31.94
CA GLY A 356 -16.99 -12.88 31.83
C GLY A 356 -15.51 -12.56 32.02
N ARG A 357 -14.98 -12.89 33.19
CA ARG A 357 -13.54 -12.92 33.48
C ARG A 357 -12.87 -13.89 32.52
N ILE A 358 -11.95 -13.42 31.67
CA ILE A 358 -10.77 -14.17 31.21
C ILE A 358 -9.73 -13.16 30.69
N ALA A 359 -8.53 -13.29 31.29
CA ALA A 359 -7.21 -12.89 30.82
C ALA A 359 -6.90 -11.41 30.57
N SER A 360 -6.49 -10.75 31.62
CA SER A 360 -5.44 -9.74 31.64
C SER A 360 -4.15 -10.33 31.08
N GLY A 361 -3.70 -9.91 29.88
CA GLY A 361 -2.42 -10.38 29.33
C GLY A 361 -1.91 -9.67 28.09
N LEU A 362 -2.72 -8.88 27.41
CA LEU A 362 -2.31 -8.24 26.13
C LEU A 362 -2.52 -6.72 26.07
N GLY A 363 -2.68 -6.08 27.21
CA GLY A 363 -2.97 -4.63 27.31
C GLY A 363 -1.77 -3.71 27.09
N ASN A 364 -0.52 -4.19 27.03
CA ASN A 364 0.64 -3.31 27.11
C ASN A 364 1.51 -3.23 25.86
N VAL A 365 1.19 -3.91 24.77
CA VAL A 365 2.03 -3.88 23.56
C VAL A 365 1.85 -2.59 22.76
N SER A 366 0.63 -2.05 22.70
CA SER A 366 0.37 -0.79 22.00
C SER A 366 0.93 0.45 22.73
N GLU A 367 1.00 0.42 24.07
CA GLU A 367 1.62 1.49 24.87
C GLU A 367 3.15 1.45 24.83
N LEU A 368 3.76 0.26 24.73
CA LEU A 368 5.19 0.12 24.56
C LEU A 368 5.68 0.66 23.21
N PHE A 369 4.93 0.44 22.14
CA PHE A 369 5.26 0.99 20.81
C PHE A 369 4.92 2.48 20.67
N SER A 370 3.95 3.00 21.39
CA SER A 370 3.63 4.43 21.41
C SER A 370 4.67 5.27 22.20
N LYS A 371 5.49 4.64 23.04
CA LYS A 371 6.57 5.30 23.78
C LYS A 371 7.97 5.02 23.20
N ALA A 372 8.10 4.08 22.27
CA ALA A 372 9.36 3.70 21.64
C ALA A 372 9.44 4.03 20.15
N LEU A 373 8.39 4.53 19.56
CA LEU A 373 8.24 5.13 18.23
C LEU A 373 7.65 6.53 18.40
#